data_98c9c0b1b8da1a1b1d47aa9a4b7af907
#
_entry.id   98c9c0b1b8da1a1b1d47aa9a4b7af907
#
_cell.length_a   1.000
_cell.length_b   1.000
_cell.length_c   1.000
_cell.angle_alpha   90.00
_cell.angle_beta   90.00
_cell.angle_gamma   90.00
#
_symmetry.space_group_name_H-M   'P 1'
#
loop_
_entity.id
_entity.type
_entity.pdbx_description
1 polymer ?
#
loop_
_entity_poly.entity_id
_entity_poly.type
_entity_poly.pdbx_seq_one_letter_code
_entity_poly.pdbx_strand_id
1 'polypeptide(L)'
;ETARTLCAPIVEEIRKRLGAAVYGVDSGSLQKAVVTLLKEKGKKIATAESCTAGMLSGRLTEVSGVSSVFECGIAAYSKEIKHQVLGVPEELLEKYGAVSAEVASAMAVGARRVGQADLGIGITGVAGPETSEGKPVGTVFIALADEKRTWVKKIVAGHSGGEREYVRYIATSHALDLTRRYLEALPAVMAGGETLEEPKEAAPQIPVAPKSGKQRRFLAT
;
A
#
# COMPACT_ATOMS: atom_id res chain seq x y z
N GLU A 1 34.98 7.71 -10.45
CA GLU A 1 34.45 8.55 -11.56
C GLU A 1 34.42 7.78 -12.87
N THR A 2 35.48 7.08 -13.21
CA THR A 2 35.61 6.30 -14.43
C THR A 2 34.55 5.18 -14.57
N ALA A 3 34.23 4.46 -13.48
CA ALA A 3 33.23 3.39 -13.50
C ALA A 3 31.82 3.92 -13.80
N ARG A 4 31.42 5.04 -13.19
CA ARG A 4 30.12 5.68 -13.47
C ARG A 4 30.01 6.12 -14.92
N THR A 5 31.05 6.69 -15.49
CA THR A 5 31.07 7.15 -16.88
C THR A 5 30.95 5.96 -17.85
N LEU A 6 31.60 4.86 -17.57
CA LEU A 6 31.52 3.65 -18.38
C LEU A 6 30.13 2.98 -18.28
N CYS A 7 29.50 3.00 -17.10
CA CYS A 7 28.18 2.41 -16.89
C CYS A 7 27.01 3.27 -17.40
N ALA A 8 27.19 4.57 -17.53
CA ALA A 8 26.11 5.51 -17.88
C ALA A 8 25.34 5.12 -19.18
N PRO A 9 26.00 4.79 -20.30
CA PRO A 9 25.29 4.38 -21.53
C PRO A 9 24.47 3.10 -21.34
N ILE A 10 24.99 2.15 -20.54
CA ILE A 10 24.31 0.88 -20.26
C ILE A 10 23.07 1.14 -19.40
N VAL A 11 23.19 1.98 -18.39
CA VAL A 11 22.06 2.38 -17.52
C VAL A 11 20.95 3.04 -18.35
N GLU A 12 21.30 3.94 -19.26
CA GLU A 12 20.32 4.61 -20.12
C GLU A 12 19.63 3.62 -21.07
N GLU A 13 20.36 2.68 -21.63
CA GLU A 13 19.76 1.64 -22.48
C GLU A 13 18.83 0.71 -21.69
N ILE A 14 19.18 0.34 -20.47
CA ILE A 14 18.32 -0.43 -19.56
C ILE A 14 17.05 0.36 -19.23
N ARG A 15 17.17 1.64 -18.90
CA ARG A 15 16.02 2.52 -18.63
C ARG A 15 15.11 2.63 -19.85
N LYS A 16 15.66 2.78 -21.03
CA LYS A 16 14.91 2.85 -22.27
C LYS A 16 14.11 1.57 -22.52
N ARG A 17 14.70 0.40 -22.27
CA ARG A 17 14.05 -0.90 -22.48
C ARG A 17 13.01 -1.24 -21.41
N LEU A 18 13.33 -1.00 -20.16
CA LEU A 18 12.49 -1.39 -19.03
C LEU A 18 11.53 -0.29 -18.56
N GLY A 19 11.76 0.96 -18.97
CA GLY A 19 10.89 2.09 -18.64
C GLY A 19 10.61 2.21 -17.15
N ALA A 20 9.34 2.31 -16.80
CA ALA A 20 8.87 2.48 -15.44
C ALA A 20 9.11 1.26 -14.52
N ALA A 21 9.63 0.15 -15.02
CA ALA A 21 10.04 -0.96 -14.16
C ALA A 21 11.35 -0.65 -13.41
N VAL A 22 12.17 0.27 -13.93
CA VAL A 22 13.37 0.75 -13.22
C VAL A 22 12.96 1.75 -12.14
N TYR A 23 13.01 1.34 -10.89
CA TYR A 23 12.63 2.20 -9.76
C TYR A 23 13.77 3.08 -9.22
N GLY A 24 14.97 2.92 -9.71
CA GLY A 24 16.11 3.75 -9.34
C GLY A 24 17.43 3.17 -9.80
N VAL A 25 18.47 4.01 -9.79
CA VAL A 25 19.87 3.64 -9.97
C VAL A 25 20.58 4.00 -8.68
N ASP A 26 21.35 3.08 -8.13
CA ASP A 26 22.00 3.22 -6.82
C ASP A 26 21.03 3.48 -5.64
N SER A 27 19.73 3.27 -5.85
CA SER A 27 18.69 3.52 -4.84
C SER A 27 18.69 2.50 -3.68
N GLY A 28 19.33 1.36 -3.86
CA GLY A 28 19.41 0.26 -2.91
C GLY A 28 18.14 -0.60 -2.91
N SER A 29 17.06 -0.15 -2.29
CA SER A 29 15.82 -0.92 -2.19
C SER A 29 14.60 -0.11 -2.64
N LEU A 30 13.52 -0.81 -2.99
CA LEU A 30 12.26 -0.18 -3.40
C LEU A 30 11.66 0.67 -2.27
N GLN A 31 11.70 0.19 -1.01
CA GLN A 31 11.22 0.97 0.14
C GLN A 31 12.05 2.24 0.36
N LYS A 32 13.37 2.19 0.12
CA LYS A 32 14.21 3.39 0.18
C LYS A 32 13.84 4.39 -0.91
N ALA A 33 13.59 3.94 -2.13
CA ALA A 33 13.12 4.80 -3.22
C ALA A 33 11.79 5.49 -2.86
N VAL A 34 10.82 4.74 -2.32
CA VAL A 34 9.52 5.28 -1.89
C VAL A 34 9.69 6.31 -0.78
N VAL A 35 10.45 6.01 0.27
CA VAL A 35 10.68 6.95 1.40
C VAL A 35 11.37 8.22 0.92
N THR A 36 12.32 8.12 0.00
CA THR A 36 12.99 9.28 -0.61
C THR A 36 11.98 10.15 -1.35
N LEU A 37 11.14 9.56 -2.20
CA LEU A 37 10.10 10.28 -2.94
C LEU A 37 9.07 10.94 -2.02
N LEU A 38 8.64 10.26 -0.95
CA LEU A 38 7.75 10.84 0.05
C LEU A 38 8.36 12.10 0.68
N LYS A 39 9.64 12.04 1.07
CA LYS A 39 10.37 13.20 1.62
C LYS A 39 10.46 14.35 0.61
N GLU A 40 10.85 14.05 -0.63
CA GLU A 40 10.98 15.05 -1.71
C GLU A 40 9.66 15.73 -2.05
N LYS A 41 8.55 14.98 -2.00
CA LYS A 41 7.20 15.50 -2.26
C LYS A 41 6.52 16.12 -1.03
N GLY A 42 7.14 16.03 0.15
CA GLY A 42 6.54 16.49 1.41
C GLY A 42 5.25 15.75 1.74
N LYS A 43 5.15 14.45 1.39
CA LYS A 43 3.96 13.62 1.57
C LYS A 43 4.13 12.65 2.71
N LYS A 44 3.07 12.48 3.50
CA LYS A 44 2.98 11.51 4.58
C LYS A 44 2.13 10.33 4.19
N ILE A 45 2.47 9.15 4.70
CA ILE A 45 1.80 7.89 4.39
C ILE A 45 1.41 7.13 5.66
N ALA A 46 0.25 6.46 5.60
CA ALA A 46 -0.20 5.48 6.59
C ALA A 46 -0.61 4.18 5.90
N THR A 47 -0.53 3.05 6.62
CA THR A 47 -0.84 1.73 6.06
C THR A 47 -1.89 1.00 6.87
N ALA A 48 -2.76 0.24 6.19
CA ALA A 48 -3.68 -0.73 6.77
C ALA A 48 -3.46 -2.10 6.12
N GLU A 49 -3.07 -3.05 6.94
CA GLU A 49 -2.61 -4.36 6.49
C GLU A 49 -3.47 -5.48 7.09
N SER A 50 -3.94 -6.39 6.23
CA SER A 50 -4.61 -7.61 6.64
C SER A 50 -3.67 -8.82 6.50
N CYS A 51 -3.59 -9.43 5.33
CA CYS A 51 -2.76 -10.61 5.12
C CYS A 51 -1.25 -10.38 5.29
N THR A 52 -0.77 -9.15 5.13
CA THR A 52 0.63 -8.76 5.32
C THR A 52 0.98 -8.44 6.77
N ALA A 53 -0.01 -8.08 7.59
CA ALA A 53 0.07 -7.96 9.05
C ALA A 53 1.29 -7.17 9.55
N GLY A 54 1.53 -5.97 9.02
CA GLY A 54 2.63 -5.09 9.41
C GLY A 54 3.91 -5.24 8.59
N MET A 55 3.97 -6.15 7.61
CA MET A 55 5.17 -6.33 6.79
C MET A 55 5.50 -5.10 5.94
N LEU A 56 4.50 -4.41 5.38
CA LEU A 56 4.72 -3.16 4.64
C LEU A 56 5.27 -2.07 5.56
N SER A 57 4.66 -1.92 6.73
CA SER A 57 5.10 -1.00 7.78
C SER A 57 6.53 -1.30 8.22
N GLY A 58 6.85 -2.59 8.43
CA GLY A 58 8.20 -3.05 8.75
C GLY A 58 9.21 -2.66 7.68
N ARG A 59 8.92 -2.94 6.40
CA ARG A 59 9.79 -2.58 5.28
C ARG A 59 10.02 -1.07 5.15
N LEU A 60 9.00 -0.25 5.38
CA LEU A 60 9.16 1.20 5.39
C LEU A 60 10.09 1.65 6.53
N THR A 61 9.95 1.03 7.71
CA THR A 61 10.75 1.40 8.90
C THR A 61 12.20 0.90 8.87
N GLU A 62 12.58 0.04 7.93
CA GLU A 62 13.98 -0.28 7.64
C GLU A 62 14.78 0.95 7.14
N VAL A 63 14.07 1.99 6.64
CA VAL A 63 14.70 3.18 6.08
C VAL A 63 14.91 4.24 7.16
N SER A 64 16.15 4.60 7.42
CA SER A 64 16.48 5.65 8.40
C SER A 64 15.80 6.97 8.09
N GLY A 65 15.25 7.62 9.12
CA GLY A 65 14.54 8.88 9.01
C GLY A 65 13.17 8.78 8.36
N VAL A 66 12.56 7.59 8.30
CA VAL A 66 11.20 7.37 7.80
C VAL A 66 10.13 8.05 8.68
N SER A 67 10.42 8.31 9.95
CA SER A 67 9.50 8.97 10.89
C SER A 67 9.02 10.35 10.43
N SER A 68 9.72 10.99 9.50
CA SER A 68 9.29 12.27 8.92
C SER A 68 8.14 12.12 7.92
N VAL A 69 7.86 10.91 7.42
CA VAL A 69 6.88 10.65 6.35
C VAL A 69 5.93 9.48 6.63
N PHE A 70 6.21 8.61 7.59
CA PHE A 70 5.38 7.48 7.96
C PHE A 70 4.68 7.75 9.30
N GLU A 71 3.34 7.84 9.28
CA GLU A 71 2.55 8.20 10.46
C GLU A 71 2.15 6.99 11.29
N CYS A 72 1.58 5.97 10.66
CA CYS A 72 1.19 4.74 11.34
C CYS A 72 1.02 3.55 10.41
N GLY A 73 1.13 2.35 10.98
CA GLY A 73 0.75 1.09 10.36
C GLY A 73 -0.27 0.35 11.21
N ILE A 74 -1.40 -0.04 10.62
CA ILE A 74 -2.52 -0.68 11.30
C ILE A 74 -2.66 -2.10 10.78
N ALA A 75 -2.39 -3.09 11.62
CA ALA A 75 -2.69 -4.49 11.33
C ALA A 75 -4.18 -4.77 11.64
N ALA A 76 -5.05 -4.54 10.66
CA ALA A 76 -6.49 -4.76 10.77
C ALA A 76 -6.85 -6.16 10.24
N TYR A 77 -6.71 -7.18 11.07
CA TYR A 77 -6.81 -8.58 10.63
C TYR A 77 -8.25 -9.08 10.56
N SER A 78 -9.07 -8.83 11.59
CA SER A 78 -10.48 -9.24 11.61
C SER A 78 -11.39 -8.24 10.90
N LYS A 79 -12.62 -8.66 10.57
CA LYS A 79 -13.66 -7.79 10.01
C LYS A 79 -14.03 -6.68 10.98
N GLU A 80 -14.15 -7.04 12.27
CA GLU A 80 -14.49 -6.12 13.36
C GLU A 80 -13.46 -4.98 13.48
N ILE A 81 -12.17 -5.30 13.42
CA ILE A 81 -11.11 -4.28 13.49
C ILE A 81 -11.06 -3.42 12.22
N LYS A 82 -11.33 -4.00 11.05
CA LYS A 82 -11.49 -3.20 9.82
C LYS A 82 -12.61 -2.16 9.98
N HIS A 83 -13.74 -2.56 10.56
CA HIS A 83 -14.85 -1.65 10.83
C HIS A 83 -14.50 -0.64 11.92
N GLN A 84 -14.16 -1.10 13.12
CA GLN A 84 -14.00 -0.25 14.31
C GLN A 84 -12.85 0.76 14.18
N VAL A 85 -11.72 0.36 13.62
CA VAL A 85 -10.51 1.20 13.56
C VAL A 85 -10.43 1.97 12.25
N LEU A 86 -10.64 1.28 11.14
CA LEU A 86 -10.50 1.88 9.80
C LEU A 86 -11.80 2.46 9.28
N GLY A 87 -12.95 2.18 9.92
CA GLY A 87 -14.27 2.63 9.50
C GLY A 87 -14.73 1.99 8.19
N VAL A 88 -14.26 0.78 7.88
CA VAL A 88 -14.78 0.02 6.73
C VAL A 88 -16.27 -0.25 6.99
N PRO A 89 -17.19 0.14 6.09
CA PRO A 89 -18.60 -0.13 6.27
C PRO A 89 -18.91 -1.62 6.38
N GLU A 90 -19.78 -2.00 7.32
CA GLU A 90 -20.19 -3.40 7.51
C GLU A 90 -20.84 -3.97 6.25
N GLU A 91 -21.64 -3.17 5.55
CA GLU A 91 -22.29 -3.54 4.31
C GLU A 91 -21.29 -3.94 3.21
N LEU A 92 -20.10 -3.30 3.17
CA LEU A 92 -19.06 -3.71 2.23
C LEU A 92 -18.45 -5.07 2.62
N LEU A 93 -18.24 -5.28 3.93
CA LEU A 93 -17.72 -6.54 4.45
C LEU A 93 -18.69 -7.71 4.25
N GLU A 94 -20.00 -7.46 4.34
CA GLU A 94 -21.03 -8.45 4.10
C GLU A 94 -21.20 -8.75 2.60
N LYS A 95 -21.31 -7.71 1.79
CA LYS A 95 -21.59 -7.82 0.34
C LYS A 95 -20.42 -8.37 -0.46
N TYR A 96 -19.21 -7.92 -0.19
CA TYR A 96 -18.01 -8.20 -1.02
C TYR A 96 -17.01 -9.13 -0.34
N GLY A 97 -17.18 -9.37 0.96
CA GLY A 97 -16.20 -10.08 1.77
C GLY A 97 -14.99 -9.22 2.15
N ALA A 98 -14.19 -9.71 3.09
CA ALA A 98 -12.99 -8.99 3.56
C ALA A 98 -11.89 -8.91 2.50
N VAL A 99 -11.88 -9.82 1.52
CA VAL A 99 -10.89 -9.88 0.45
C VAL A 99 -11.54 -9.34 -0.83
N SER A 100 -11.57 -8.04 -1.01
CA SER A 100 -12.18 -7.39 -2.18
C SER A 100 -11.53 -6.04 -2.48
N ALA A 101 -11.76 -5.51 -3.68
CA ALA A 101 -11.28 -4.19 -4.10
C ALA A 101 -11.91 -3.09 -3.26
N GLU A 102 -13.20 -3.22 -2.97
CA GLU A 102 -14.00 -2.28 -2.18
C GLU A 102 -13.47 -2.19 -0.74
N VAL A 103 -13.18 -3.33 -0.11
CA VAL A 103 -12.63 -3.37 1.24
C VAL A 103 -11.20 -2.86 1.27
N ALA A 104 -10.34 -3.19 0.28
CA ALA A 104 -8.99 -2.64 0.18
C ALA A 104 -9.03 -1.10 0.06
N SER A 105 -9.95 -0.56 -0.77
CA SER A 105 -10.16 0.88 -0.92
C SER A 105 -10.58 1.54 0.39
N ALA A 106 -11.58 0.99 1.07
CA ALA A 106 -12.05 1.51 2.35
C ALA A 106 -10.95 1.44 3.43
N MET A 107 -10.14 0.37 3.45
CA MET A 107 -8.97 0.27 4.33
C MET A 107 -7.94 1.36 4.05
N ALA A 108 -7.63 1.66 2.78
CA ALA A 108 -6.69 2.71 2.41
C ALA A 108 -7.18 4.09 2.87
N VAL A 109 -8.46 4.42 2.62
CA VAL A 109 -9.10 5.65 3.10
C VAL A 109 -9.07 5.72 4.62
N GLY A 110 -9.40 4.61 5.30
CA GLY A 110 -9.35 4.49 6.75
C GLY A 110 -7.95 4.73 7.32
N ALA A 111 -6.91 4.13 6.73
CA ALA A 111 -5.52 4.34 7.14
C ALA A 111 -5.11 5.81 7.03
N ARG A 112 -5.40 6.43 5.88
CA ARG A 112 -5.14 7.85 5.63
C ARG A 112 -5.81 8.73 6.70
N ARG A 113 -7.06 8.46 7.01
CA ARG A 113 -7.85 9.20 8.02
C ARG A 113 -7.26 9.05 9.43
N VAL A 114 -6.98 7.81 9.86
CA VAL A 114 -6.44 7.53 11.20
C VAL A 114 -5.06 8.14 11.37
N GLY A 115 -4.18 8.00 10.37
CA GLY A 115 -2.84 8.57 10.38
C GLY A 115 -2.81 10.08 10.11
N GLN A 116 -3.92 10.71 9.73
CA GLN A 116 -3.93 12.10 9.24
C GLN A 116 -2.86 12.33 8.15
N ALA A 117 -2.67 11.33 7.31
CA ALA A 117 -1.66 11.29 6.27
C ALA A 117 -2.18 11.81 4.92
N ASP A 118 -1.29 12.16 4.01
CA ASP A 118 -1.64 12.51 2.62
C ASP A 118 -2.08 11.28 1.82
N LEU A 119 -1.42 10.14 2.10
CA LEU A 119 -1.63 8.88 1.41
C LEU A 119 -1.98 7.76 2.40
N GLY A 120 -2.89 6.89 1.99
CA GLY A 120 -3.21 5.67 2.71
C GLY A 120 -3.03 4.45 1.82
N ILE A 121 -2.48 3.36 2.36
CA ILE A 121 -2.40 2.06 1.70
C ILE A 121 -3.32 1.08 2.43
N GLY A 122 -4.10 0.31 1.65
CA GLY A 122 -4.91 -0.79 2.13
C GLY A 122 -4.50 -2.10 1.46
N ILE A 123 -4.23 -3.15 2.23
CA ILE A 123 -3.88 -4.48 1.70
C ILE A 123 -4.78 -5.53 2.33
N THR A 124 -5.51 -6.26 1.50
CA THR A 124 -6.27 -7.44 1.91
C THR A 124 -6.10 -8.56 0.90
N GLY A 125 -6.13 -9.82 1.36
CA GLY A 125 -5.89 -10.95 0.45
C GLY A 125 -5.82 -12.30 1.14
N VAL A 126 -5.66 -13.34 0.33
CA VAL A 126 -5.53 -14.74 0.74
C VAL A 126 -4.07 -15.16 0.63
N ALA A 127 -3.36 -15.16 1.75
CA ALA A 127 -1.94 -15.54 1.76
C ALA A 127 -1.71 -17.06 1.73
N GLY A 128 -2.74 -17.86 2.05
CA GLY A 128 -2.64 -19.31 2.10
C GLY A 128 -2.26 -19.86 3.48
N PRO A 129 -2.17 -21.20 3.63
CA PRO A 129 -2.27 -22.23 2.57
C PRO A 129 -3.70 -22.51 2.08
N GLU A 130 -4.71 -22.13 2.84
CA GLU A 130 -6.11 -22.37 2.51
C GLU A 130 -6.71 -21.22 1.72
N THR A 131 -7.73 -21.52 0.92
CA THR A 131 -8.56 -20.53 0.25
C THR A 131 -9.43 -19.80 1.27
N SER A 132 -9.88 -18.60 0.93
CA SER A 132 -10.78 -17.81 1.79
C SER A 132 -11.85 -17.11 0.97
N GLU A 133 -13.08 -17.11 1.45
CA GLU A 133 -14.23 -16.45 0.79
C GLU A 133 -14.37 -16.82 -0.70
N GLY A 134 -14.11 -18.10 -1.04
CA GLY A 134 -14.16 -18.59 -2.42
C GLY A 134 -13.04 -18.08 -3.33
N LYS A 135 -12.06 -17.37 -2.79
CA LYS A 135 -10.92 -16.83 -3.54
C LYS A 135 -9.68 -17.70 -3.38
N PRO A 136 -8.95 -17.97 -4.48
CA PRO A 136 -7.74 -18.78 -4.43
C PRO A 136 -6.62 -18.09 -3.65
N VAL A 137 -5.68 -18.90 -3.14
CA VAL A 137 -4.44 -18.44 -2.53
C VAL A 137 -3.67 -17.54 -3.52
N GLY A 138 -3.07 -16.50 -3.01
CA GLY A 138 -2.35 -15.50 -3.80
C GLY A 138 -3.22 -14.34 -4.29
N THR A 139 -4.55 -14.42 -4.18
CA THR A 139 -5.42 -13.29 -4.50
C THR A 139 -5.22 -12.18 -3.49
N VAL A 140 -4.71 -11.03 -3.93
CA VAL A 140 -4.50 -9.85 -3.07
C VAL A 140 -5.01 -8.61 -3.77
N PHE A 141 -5.71 -7.76 -3.02
CA PHE A 141 -6.10 -6.42 -3.42
C PHE A 141 -5.27 -5.40 -2.64
N ILE A 142 -4.71 -4.46 -3.38
CA ILE A 142 -3.84 -3.40 -2.87
C ILE A 142 -4.44 -2.08 -3.32
N ALA A 143 -4.77 -1.22 -2.37
CA ALA A 143 -5.31 0.10 -2.66
C ALA A 143 -4.36 1.20 -2.17
N LEU A 144 -4.31 2.29 -2.93
CA LEU A 144 -3.71 3.57 -2.53
C LEU A 144 -4.81 4.63 -2.59
N ALA A 145 -4.94 5.43 -1.54
CA ALA A 145 -5.89 6.54 -1.45
C ALA A 145 -5.15 7.86 -1.21
N ASP A 146 -5.51 8.89 -1.96
CA ASP A 146 -5.22 10.29 -1.62
C ASP A 146 -6.50 10.99 -1.10
N GLU A 147 -6.51 12.31 -1.09
CA GLU A 147 -7.67 13.09 -0.65
C GLU A 147 -8.90 12.92 -1.57
N LYS A 148 -8.68 12.66 -2.86
CA LYS A 148 -9.72 12.74 -3.89
C LYS A 148 -10.06 11.40 -4.52
N ARG A 149 -9.10 10.48 -4.58
CA ARG A 149 -9.19 9.25 -5.38
C ARG A 149 -8.59 8.05 -4.65
N THR A 150 -9.00 6.89 -5.12
CA THR A 150 -8.43 5.61 -4.71
C THR A 150 -8.09 4.81 -5.96
N TRP A 151 -6.90 4.22 -5.97
CA TRP A 151 -6.44 3.29 -7.01
C TRP A 151 -6.36 1.90 -6.39
N VAL A 152 -6.90 0.91 -7.08
CA VAL A 152 -6.88 -0.48 -6.62
C VAL A 152 -6.16 -1.34 -7.63
N LYS A 153 -5.28 -2.19 -7.15
CA LYS A 153 -4.61 -3.22 -7.92
C LYS A 153 -4.97 -4.59 -7.36
N LYS A 154 -5.46 -5.46 -8.21
CA LYS A 154 -5.56 -6.90 -7.93
C LYS A 154 -4.31 -7.60 -8.44
N ILE A 155 -3.76 -8.48 -7.63
CA ILE A 155 -2.70 -9.41 -8.04
C ILE A 155 -3.11 -10.83 -7.70
N VAL A 156 -2.53 -11.77 -8.43
CA VAL A 156 -2.53 -13.20 -8.08
C VAL A 156 -1.07 -13.58 -7.89
N ALA A 157 -0.62 -13.62 -6.65
CA ALA A 157 0.75 -13.93 -6.28
C ALA A 157 0.89 -15.42 -6.00
N GLY A 158 1.81 -16.07 -6.67
CA GLY A 158 2.15 -17.46 -6.43
C GLY A 158 1.80 -18.38 -7.59
N HIS A 159 2.62 -19.41 -7.73
CA HIS A 159 2.34 -20.61 -8.52
C HIS A 159 1.64 -21.61 -7.57
N SER A 160 1.07 -22.67 -8.10
CA SER A 160 0.42 -23.74 -7.34
C SER A 160 1.31 -24.16 -6.16
N GLY A 161 0.93 -23.84 -4.93
CA GLY A 161 1.72 -24.08 -3.73
C GLY A 161 2.54 -22.90 -3.20
N GLY A 162 2.25 -21.65 -3.67
CA GLY A 162 2.94 -20.44 -3.22
C GLY A 162 3.01 -20.35 -1.70
N GLU A 163 4.22 -20.24 -1.16
CA GLU A 163 4.45 -20.09 0.27
C GLU A 163 3.78 -18.79 0.75
N ARG A 164 3.10 -18.87 1.89
CA ARG A 164 2.43 -17.74 2.53
C ARG A 164 3.32 -16.50 2.65
N GLU A 165 4.59 -16.69 2.95
CA GLU A 165 5.58 -15.63 3.07
C GLU A 165 5.82 -14.93 1.72
N TYR A 166 5.92 -15.69 0.64
CA TYR A 166 6.08 -15.16 -0.71
C TYR A 166 4.90 -14.27 -1.12
N VAL A 167 3.65 -14.73 -0.91
CA VAL A 167 2.45 -13.92 -1.21
C VAL A 167 2.49 -12.59 -0.46
N ARG A 168 2.82 -12.62 0.83
CA ARG A 168 2.91 -11.41 1.67
C ARG A 168 4.02 -10.47 1.19
N TYR A 169 5.18 -11.00 0.85
CA TYR A 169 6.31 -10.20 0.35
C TYR A 169 5.98 -9.54 -0.99
N ILE A 170 5.41 -10.30 -1.93
CA ILE A 170 5.00 -9.78 -3.24
C ILE A 170 3.91 -8.72 -3.09
N ALA A 171 2.92 -8.93 -2.22
CA ALA A 171 1.88 -7.93 -1.93
C ALA A 171 2.47 -6.60 -1.45
N THR A 172 3.42 -6.63 -0.51
CA THR A 172 4.08 -5.40 -0.04
C THR A 172 4.97 -4.75 -1.09
N SER A 173 5.60 -5.54 -1.97
CA SER A 173 6.39 -5.02 -3.08
C SER A 173 5.52 -4.28 -4.10
N HIS A 174 4.35 -4.83 -4.41
CA HIS A 174 3.38 -4.15 -5.27
C HIS A 174 2.79 -2.88 -4.63
N ALA A 175 2.58 -2.87 -3.32
CA ALA A 175 2.13 -1.69 -2.60
C ALA A 175 3.18 -0.56 -2.66
N LEU A 176 4.45 -0.89 -2.47
CA LEU A 176 5.56 0.06 -2.62
C LEU A 176 5.67 0.59 -4.06
N ASP A 177 5.56 -0.29 -5.07
CA ASP A 177 5.63 0.14 -6.47
C ASP A 177 4.43 1.00 -6.88
N LEU A 178 3.22 0.68 -6.40
CA LEU A 178 2.03 1.52 -6.61
C LEU A 178 2.24 2.92 -6.01
N THR A 179 2.78 3.00 -4.79
CA THR A 179 3.10 4.27 -4.12
C THR A 179 4.15 5.06 -4.90
N ARG A 180 5.22 4.41 -5.34
CA ARG A 180 6.26 5.03 -6.17
C ARG A 180 5.68 5.62 -7.45
N ARG A 181 4.91 4.81 -8.20
CA ARG A 181 4.30 5.24 -9.47
C ARG A 181 3.38 6.43 -9.27
N TYR A 182 2.61 6.44 -8.21
CA TYR A 182 1.77 7.59 -7.86
C TYR A 182 2.62 8.85 -7.63
N LEU A 183 3.67 8.75 -6.82
CA LEU A 183 4.55 9.88 -6.49
C LEU A 183 5.34 10.41 -7.69
N GLU A 184 5.69 9.55 -8.62
CA GLU A 184 6.35 9.90 -9.89
C GLU A 184 5.39 10.35 -10.98
N ALA A 185 4.07 10.40 -10.72
CA ALA A 185 3.01 10.69 -11.69
C ALA A 185 3.06 9.76 -12.93
N LEU A 186 3.55 8.54 -12.74
CA LEU A 186 3.57 7.52 -13.78
C LEU A 186 2.17 6.91 -13.96
N PRO A 187 1.83 6.40 -15.17
CA PRO A 187 0.63 5.61 -15.35
C PRO A 187 0.59 4.49 -14.32
N ALA A 188 -0.52 4.34 -13.62
CA ALA A 188 -0.71 3.28 -12.65
C ALA A 188 -0.81 1.88 -13.31
N VAL A 189 -0.74 1.82 -14.64
CA VAL A 189 -0.72 0.59 -15.44
C VAL A 189 0.63 -0.09 -15.28
N MET A 190 0.63 -1.33 -14.83
CA MET A 190 1.82 -2.15 -14.69
C MET A 190 2.08 -2.94 -15.98
N ALA A 191 3.34 -3.21 -16.26
CA ALA A 191 3.72 -4.20 -17.26
C ALA A 191 3.08 -5.56 -16.87
N GLY A 192 2.05 -5.97 -17.64
CA GLY A 192 1.26 -7.17 -17.34
C GLY A 192 -0.23 -7.02 -17.61
N GLY A 193 -0.71 -5.84 -17.99
CA GLY A 193 -2.06 -5.67 -18.57
C GLY A 193 -3.24 -5.65 -17.58
N GLU A 194 -3.02 -5.67 -16.27
CA GLU A 194 -4.12 -5.45 -15.33
C GLU A 194 -4.28 -3.95 -15.08
N THR A 195 -5.36 -3.39 -15.61
CA THR A 195 -5.81 -2.03 -15.35
C THR A 195 -6.17 -1.86 -13.88
N LEU A 196 -5.76 -0.73 -13.30
CA LEU A 196 -6.37 -0.27 -12.06
C LEU A 196 -7.84 0.08 -12.38
N GLU A 197 -8.76 -0.73 -11.90
CA GLU A 197 -10.16 -0.35 -11.92
C GLU A 197 -10.34 0.81 -10.94
N GLU A 198 -10.77 1.97 -11.42
CA GLU A 198 -11.36 2.96 -10.53
C GLU A 198 -12.61 2.32 -9.92
N PRO A 199 -12.77 2.33 -8.59
CA PRO A 199 -14.00 1.83 -8.00
C PRO A 199 -15.17 2.60 -8.60
N LYS A 200 -16.16 1.87 -9.14
CA LYS A 200 -17.34 2.43 -9.83
C LYS A 200 -18.22 3.27 -8.92
N GLU A 201 -17.99 3.25 -7.64
CA GLU A 201 -18.63 4.10 -6.64
C GLU A 201 -17.54 4.72 -5.78
N ALA A 202 -17.60 6.04 -5.60
CA ALA A 202 -16.76 6.73 -4.62
C ALA A 202 -16.94 6.05 -3.25
N ALA A 203 -15.84 5.70 -2.60
CA ALA A 203 -15.89 5.16 -1.24
C ALA A 203 -16.76 6.10 -0.40
N PRO A 204 -17.75 5.59 0.37
CA PRO A 204 -18.64 6.42 1.14
C PRO A 204 -17.84 7.35 2.03
N GLN A 205 -18.17 8.63 2.04
CA GLN A 205 -17.54 9.61 2.91
C GLN A 205 -17.86 9.20 4.35
N ILE A 206 -16.89 8.63 5.04
CA ILE A 206 -17.04 8.22 6.43
C ILE A 206 -17.06 9.50 7.27
N PRO A 207 -18.13 9.75 8.06
CA PRO A 207 -18.23 10.93 8.90
C PRO A 207 -17.01 11.02 9.84
N VAL A 208 -16.32 12.14 9.81
CA VAL A 208 -15.24 12.44 10.75
C VAL A 208 -15.89 12.60 12.14
N ALA A 209 -15.59 11.73 13.08
CA ALA A 209 -16.01 11.92 14.44
C ALA A 209 -15.54 13.29 14.96
N PRO A 210 -16.38 14.07 15.64
CA PRO A 210 -16.01 15.39 16.12
C PRO A 210 -14.81 15.26 17.06
N LYS A 211 -13.82 16.15 16.91
CA LYS A 211 -12.65 16.23 17.81
C LYS A 211 -13.16 16.36 19.26
N SER A 212 -13.06 15.29 20.04
CA SER A 212 -13.30 15.40 21.47
C SER A 212 -12.15 16.22 22.06
N GLY A 213 -12.43 17.46 22.39
CA GLY A 213 -11.49 18.38 23.01
C GLY A 213 -11.17 18.00 24.45
N LYS A 214 -10.36 16.97 24.65
CA LYS A 214 -9.66 16.70 25.90
C LYS A 214 -8.25 16.20 25.56
N GLN A 215 -7.31 17.13 25.52
CA GLN A 215 -5.90 16.79 25.63
C GLN A 215 -5.68 16.05 26.97
N ARG A 216 -5.50 14.75 26.91
CA ARG A 216 -4.91 14.02 28.04
C ARG A 216 -3.40 14.31 28.00
N ARG A 217 -2.94 15.12 28.97
CA ARG A 217 -1.53 15.23 29.30
C ARG A 217 -1.03 13.84 29.72
N PHE A 218 -0.18 13.24 28.93
CA PHE A 218 0.64 12.12 29.39
C PHE A 218 1.72 12.72 30.30
N LEU A 219 1.62 12.41 31.60
CA LEU A 219 2.69 12.65 32.55
C LEU A 219 3.82 11.65 32.24
N ALA A 220 4.98 12.18 31.89
CA ALA A 220 6.22 11.41 31.85
C ALA A 220 6.63 11.08 33.29
N THR A 221 6.82 9.81 33.62
CA THR A 221 7.62 9.32 34.73
C THR A 221 8.78 8.54 34.18
#